data_4e3544e9b73912fbd51b645c09d8d119
#
_entry.id   4e3544e9b73912fbd51b645c09d8d119
#
_cell.length_a   1.000
_cell.length_b   1.000
_cell.length_c   1.000
_cell.angle_alpha   90.00
_cell.angle_beta   90.00
_cell.angle_gamma   90.00
#
_symmetry.space_group_name_H-M   'P 1'
#
loop_
_entity.id
_entity.type
_entity.pdbx_description
1 polymer ?
#
loop_
_entity_poly.entity_id
_entity_poly.type
_entity_poly.pdbx_seq_one_letter_code
_entity_poly.pdbx_strand_id
1 'polypeptide(L)'
;GKRSGAYSGGSYDTNAFMLLNWQDTLDNLFTLVHETGHSMHSSYTRETQPYVYGDYSIFLAEIASTTNENILTERLLEEVEDDATRFAILNHFLDGFRGTVFRQTQFAEFEHAIHKADQEGTVLTSEFLNNLYAELNEKYYGLSKEDNPEIQYEWARIPHFYYNYYVFQYSTGFAAASALAEKIVHGTQEDRDKYID
;
A
#
# COMPACT_ATOMS: atom_id res chain seq x y z
N GLY A 1 7.98 10.65 -22.74
CA GLY A 1 7.86 11.21 -21.46
C GLY A 1 6.56 10.99 -20.69
N LYS A 2 5.64 10.12 -21.10
CA LYS A 2 4.44 9.80 -20.32
C LYS A 2 4.82 8.81 -19.21
N ARG A 3 4.40 9.09 -17.96
CA ARG A 3 4.57 8.17 -16.82
C ARG A 3 3.31 7.33 -16.65
N SER A 4 3.47 6.11 -16.14
CA SER A 4 2.36 5.29 -15.63
C SER A 4 1.91 5.78 -14.25
N GLY A 5 0.78 5.27 -13.78
CA GLY A 5 0.24 5.54 -12.46
C GLY A 5 -0.92 6.53 -12.45
N ALA A 6 -1.34 6.90 -11.25
CA ALA A 6 -2.41 7.84 -10.98
C ALA A 6 -2.05 8.71 -9.77
N TYR A 7 -2.84 9.73 -9.52
CA TYR A 7 -2.80 10.49 -8.28
C TYR A 7 -4.12 11.21 -8.02
N SER A 8 -4.43 11.39 -6.75
CA SER A 8 -5.44 12.33 -6.25
C SER A 8 -4.76 13.60 -5.73
N GLY A 9 -5.37 14.75 -5.94
CA GLY A 9 -4.84 16.04 -5.51
C GLY A 9 -5.93 17.07 -5.27
N GLY A 10 -5.53 18.25 -4.87
CA GLY A 10 -6.38 19.40 -4.58
C GLY A 10 -5.77 20.26 -3.49
N SER A 11 -6.25 21.49 -3.36
CA SER A 11 -5.87 22.40 -2.29
C SER A 11 -7.01 22.59 -1.30
N TYR A 12 -6.72 23.12 -0.11
CA TYR A 12 -7.75 23.49 0.84
C TYR A 12 -8.73 24.49 0.18
N ASP A 13 -10.03 24.34 0.47
CA ASP A 13 -11.14 25.09 -0.16
C ASP A 13 -11.34 24.83 -1.66
N THR A 14 -10.74 23.78 -2.22
CA THR A 14 -10.97 23.36 -3.60
C THR A 14 -11.51 21.94 -3.68
N ASN A 15 -12.17 21.62 -4.80
CA ASN A 15 -12.54 20.24 -5.08
C ASN A 15 -11.30 19.37 -5.25
N ALA A 16 -11.39 18.11 -4.80
CA ALA A 16 -10.41 17.10 -5.16
C ALA A 16 -10.48 16.80 -6.67
N PHE A 17 -9.34 16.45 -7.24
CA PHE A 17 -9.25 15.98 -8.63
C PHE A 17 -8.33 14.77 -8.71
N MET A 18 -8.55 13.94 -9.72
CA MET A 18 -7.75 12.75 -9.98
C MET A 18 -7.21 12.77 -11.40
N LEU A 19 -6.01 12.22 -11.56
CA LEU A 19 -5.44 11.92 -12.86
C LEU A 19 -5.12 10.43 -12.92
N LEU A 20 -5.61 9.75 -13.94
CA LEU A 20 -5.35 8.33 -14.18
C LEU A 20 -4.80 8.12 -15.58
N ASN A 21 -3.84 7.20 -15.71
CA ASN A 21 -3.40 6.65 -16.98
C ASN A 21 -4.23 5.41 -17.31
N TRP A 22 -5.49 5.62 -17.70
CA TRP A 22 -6.47 4.56 -17.90
C TRP A 22 -6.13 3.66 -19.10
N GLN A 23 -6.21 2.32 -18.92
CA GLN A 23 -5.91 1.30 -19.93
C GLN A 23 -6.93 0.16 -19.97
N ASP A 24 -8.14 0.35 -19.45
CA ASP A 24 -9.25 -0.62 -19.43
C ASP A 24 -8.89 -1.98 -18.80
N THR A 25 -8.10 -1.97 -17.71
CA THR A 25 -7.73 -3.17 -16.97
C THR A 25 -8.42 -3.23 -15.61
N LEU A 26 -8.50 -4.42 -14.99
CA LEU A 26 -8.98 -4.59 -13.62
C LEU A 26 -8.15 -3.73 -12.64
N ASP A 27 -6.83 -3.70 -12.81
CA ASP A 27 -5.92 -2.87 -12.02
C ASP A 27 -6.28 -1.37 -12.09
N ASN A 28 -6.70 -0.88 -13.25
CA ASN A 28 -7.13 0.51 -13.37
C ASN A 28 -8.46 0.80 -12.67
N LEU A 29 -9.37 -0.17 -12.56
CA LEU A 29 -10.58 -0.04 -11.76
C LEU A 29 -10.23 0.10 -10.27
N PHE A 30 -9.34 -0.74 -9.77
CA PHE A 30 -8.84 -0.64 -8.40
C PHE A 30 -8.10 0.68 -8.17
N THR A 31 -7.26 1.10 -9.11
CA THR A 31 -6.58 2.41 -9.05
C THR A 31 -7.57 3.57 -8.96
N LEU A 32 -8.64 3.56 -9.75
CA LEU A 32 -9.69 4.59 -9.67
C LEU A 32 -10.33 4.65 -8.29
N VAL A 33 -10.67 3.50 -7.72
CA VAL A 33 -11.30 3.40 -6.41
C VAL A 33 -10.32 3.78 -5.29
N HIS A 34 -9.04 3.43 -5.43
CA HIS A 34 -7.95 3.88 -4.57
C HIS A 34 -7.86 5.41 -4.52
N GLU A 35 -7.73 6.06 -5.66
CA GLU A 35 -7.65 7.52 -5.76
C GLU A 35 -8.93 8.21 -5.27
N THR A 36 -10.09 7.55 -5.43
CA THR A 36 -11.34 8.03 -4.85
C THR A 36 -11.29 8.04 -3.33
N GLY A 37 -10.66 7.03 -2.70
CA GLY A 37 -10.44 6.99 -1.26
C GLY A 37 -9.64 8.17 -0.75
N HIS A 38 -8.55 8.52 -1.43
CA HIS A 38 -7.78 9.72 -1.12
C HIS A 38 -8.60 11.01 -1.30
N SER A 39 -9.37 11.11 -2.38
CA SER A 39 -10.22 12.26 -2.65
C SER A 39 -11.27 12.47 -1.56
N MET A 40 -11.94 11.41 -1.14
CA MET A 40 -12.94 11.45 -0.07
C MET A 40 -12.30 11.82 1.27
N HIS A 41 -11.21 11.18 1.65
CA HIS A 41 -10.49 11.49 2.88
C HIS A 41 -10.05 12.96 2.93
N SER A 42 -9.50 13.47 1.83
CA SER A 42 -9.12 14.88 1.73
C SER A 42 -10.31 15.83 1.85
N SER A 43 -11.46 15.49 1.24
CA SER A 43 -12.67 16.31 1.33
C SER A 43 -13.20 16.37 2.76
N TYR A 44 -13.36 15.24 3.43
CA TYR A 44 -13.82 15.19 4.83
C TYR A 44 -12.85 15.92 5.76
N THR A 45 -11.54 15.72 5.59
CA THR A 45 -10.53 16.42 6.41
C THR A 45 -10.65 17.93 6.25
N ARG A 46 -10.79 18.43 5.02
CA ARG A 46 -10.86 19.88 4.74
C ARG A 46 -12.18 20.50 5.17
N GLU A 47 -13.27 19.74 5.16
CA GLU A 47 -14.58 20.19 5.65
C GLU A 47 -14.64 20.29 7.18
N THR A 48 -13.93 19.43 7.89
CA THR A 48 -14.01 19.30 9.35
C THR A 48 -12.85 19.96 10.09
N GLN A 49 -11.69 20.16 9.43
CA GLN A 49 -10.50 20.71 10.04
C GLN A 49 -10.18 22.12 9.51
N PRO A 50 -9.63 23.01 10.36
CA PRO A 50 -9.12 24.30 9.87
C PRO A 50 -7.90 24.11 8.97
N TYR A 51 -7.58 25.09 8.15
CA TYR A 51 -6.50 25.07 7.16
C TYR A 51 -5.17 24.48 7.68
N VAL A 52 -4.76 24.85 8.90
CA VAL A 52 -3.51 24.36 9.51
C VAL A 52 -3.49 22.88 9.85
N TYR A 53 -4.65 22.22 9.84
CA TYR A 53 -4.84 20.79 10.03
C TYR A 53 -5.51 20.10 8.83
N GLY A 54 -5.58 20.79 7.70
CA GLY A 54 -6.21 20.31 6.47
C GLY A 54 -5.45 19.22 5.73
N ASP A 55 -4.25 18.87 6.18
CA ASP A 55 -3.45 17.75 5.69
C ASP A 55 -3.33 16.66 6.76
N TYR A 56 -3.25 15.42 6.33
CA TYR A 56 -3.06 14.23 7.18
C TYR A 56 -1.75 13.51 6.83
N SER A 57 -1.27 12.68 7.75
CA SER A 57 -0.03 11.93 7.54
C SER A 57 -0.21 10.88 6.44
N ILE A 58 0.88 10.57 5.72
CA ILE A 58 0.89 9.49 4.71
C ILE A 58 0.49 8.14 5.32
N PHE A 59 0.75 7.92 6.60
CA PHE A 59 0.31 6.71 7.33
C PHE A 59 -1.21 6.52 7.28
N LEU A 60 -1.98 7.60 7.40
CA LEU A 60 -3.46 7.56 7.33
C LEU A 60 -3.97 7.59 5.89
N ALA A 61 -3.23 8.22 4.98
CA ALA A 61 -3.64 8.37 3.59
C ALA A 61 -3.96 7.03 2.93
N GLU A 62 -3.04 6.08 3.05
CA GLU A 62 -3.17 4.77 2.42
C GLU A 62 -4.20 3.84 3.12
N ILE A 63 -4.60 4.15 4.35
CA ILE A 63 -5.69 3.42 5.00
C ILE A 63 -7.01 3.69 4.28
N ALA A 64 -7.32 4.94 3.95
CA ALA A 64 -8.57 5.31 3.30
C ALA A 64 -8.66 4.72 1.88
N SER A 65 -7.60 4.85 1.07
CA SER A 65 -7.53 4.31 -0.29
C SER A 65 -7.64 2.78 -0.31
N THR A 66 -6.87 2.09 0.53
CA THR A 66 -6.87 0.62 0.61
C THR A 66 -8.18 0.07 1.21
N THR A 67 -8.83 0.80 2.12
CA THR A 67 -10.18 0.44 2.61
C THR A 67 -11.17 0.39 1.45
N ASN A 68 -11.16 1.38 0.57
CA ASN A 68 -12.02 1.41 -0.61
C ASN A 68 -11.74 0.24 -1.56
N GLU A 69 -10.47 -0.12 -1.79
CA GLU A 69 -10.13 -1.29 -2.60
C GLU A 69 -10.66 -2.60 -2.00
N ASN A 70 -10.56 -2.76 -0.68
CA ASN A 70 -11.11 -3.93 0.01
C ASN A 70 -12.64 -4.00 -0.11
N ILE A 71 -13.34 -2.87 0.06
CA ILE A 71 -14.80 -2.79 -0.12
C ILE A 71 -15.18 -3.13 -1.57
N LEU A 72 -14.42 -2.64 -2.57
CA LEU A 72 -14.63 -3.00 -3.96
C LEU A 72 -14.46 -4.49 -4.20
N THR A 73 -13.41 -5.10 -3.62
CA THR A 73 -13.16 -6.55 -3.73
C THR A 73 -14.36 -7.35 -3.24
N GLU A 74 -14.87 -7.05 -2.04
CA GLU A 74 -16.05 -7.71 -1.47
C GLU A 74 -17.27 -7.53 -2.38
N ARG A 75 -17.53 -6.31 -2.84
CA ARG A 75 -18.66 -6.01 -3.71
C ARG A 75 -18.59 -6.75 -5.05
N LEU A 76 -17.43 -6.80 -5.67
CA LEU A 76 -17.24 -7.53 -6.93
C LEU A 76 -17.44 -9.04 -6.73
N LEU A 77 -16.96 -9.61 -5.61
CA LEU A 77 -17.14 -11.02 -5.30
C LEU A 77 -18.59 -11.41 -5.02
N GLU A 78 -19.41 -10.46 -4.54
CA GLU A 78 -20.87 -10.66 -4.38
C GLU A 78 -21.61 -10.65 -5.72
N GLU A 79 -21.19 -9.81 -6.68
CA GLU A 79 -21.89 -9.61 -7.95
C GLU A 79 -21.49 -10.56 -9.07
N VAL A 80 -20.27 -11.10 -9.01
CA VAL A 80 -19.72 -11.96 -10.08
C VAL A 80 -20.22 -13.39 -9.94
N GLU A 81 -20.82 -13.91 -11.02
CA GLU A 81 -21.36 -15.28 -11.07
C GLU A 81 -20.38 -16.29 -11.68
N ASP A 82 -19.48 -15.86 -12.58
CA ASP A 82 -18.56 -16.77 -13.25
C ASP A 82 -17.24 -16.97 -12.50
N ASP A 83 -16.78 -18.21 -12.48
CA ASP A 83 -15.57 -18.63 -11.74
C ASP A 83 -14.28 -17.98 -12.26
N ALA A 84 -14.19 -17.69 -13.55
CA ALA A 84 -12.97 -17.12 -14.13
C ALA A 84 -12.76 -15.67 -13.66
N THR A 85 -13.82 -14.86 -13.68
CA THR A 85 -13.78 -13.48 -13.17
C THR A 85 -13.58 -13.48 -11.65
N ARG A 86 -14.26 -14.37 -10.93
CA ARG A 86 -14.07 -14.55 -9.48
C ARG A 86 -12.62 -14.88 -9.14
N PHE A 87 -12.01 -15.81 -9.88
CA PHE A 87 -10.60 -16.16 -9.73
C PHE A 87 -9.68 -14.94 -10.00
N ALA A 88 -9.95 -14.17 -11.04
CA ALA A 88 -9.14 -12.98 -11.37
C ALA A 88 -9.18 -11.93 -10.25
N ILE A 89 -10.34 -11.68 -9.64
CA ILE A 89 -10.50 -10.74 -8.51
C ILE A 89 -9.74 -11.26 -7.29
N LEU A 90 -9.90 -12.53 -6.94
CA LEU A 90 -9.19 -13.12 -5.80
C LEU A 90 -7.67 -13.11 -6.01
N ASN A 91 -7.20 -13.42 -7.24
CA ASN A 91 -5.79 -13.37 -7.56
C ASN A 91 -5.23 -11.93 -7.45
N HIS A 92 -5.98 -10.92 -7.93
CA HIS A 92 -5.61 -9.52 -7.77
C HIS A 92 -5.47 -9.13 -6.29
N PHE A 93 -6.42 -9.53 -5.44
CA PHE A 93 -6.37 -9.30 -4.00
C PHE A 93 -5.15 -9.97 -3.35
N LEU A 94 -4.87 -11.24 -3.69
CA LEU A 94 -3.72 -11.98 -3.15
C LEU A 94 -2.37 -11.41 -3.63
N ASP A 95 -2.29 -10.96 -4.87
CA ASP A 95 -1.10 -10.26 -5.38
C ASP A 95 -0.89 -8.91 -4.68
N GLY A 96 -1.96 -8.18 -4.41
CA GLY A 96 -1.93 -6.95 -3.60
C GLY A 96 -1.44 -7.23 -2.18
N PHE A 97 -1.95 -8.28 -1.53
CA PHE A 97 -1.51 -8.71 -0.20
C PHE A 97 -0.02 -9.09 -0.20
N ARG A 98 0.43 -9.88 -1.17
CA ARG A 98 1.84 -10.26 -1.32
C ARG A 98 2.74 -9.04 -1.53
N GLY A 99 2.35 -8.12 -2.42
CA GLY A 99 3.11 -6.91 -2.75
C GLY A 99 3.13 -5.87 -1.64
N THR A 100 2.08 -5.81 -0.83
CA THR A 100 1.94 -4.79 0.22
C THR A 100 2.33 -5.33 1.60
N VAL A 101 1.84 -6.50 2.01
CA VAL A 101 2.15 -7.01 3.35
C VAL A 101 3.51 -7.71 3.36
N PHE A 102 3.73 -8.72 2.54
CA PHE A 102 4.99 -9.48 2.55
C PHE A 102 6.17 -8.61 2.12
N ARG A 103 6.06 -7.99 0.96
CA ARG A 103 7.15 -7.20 0.38
C ARG A 103 7.53 -5.99 1.22
N GLN A 104 6.56 -5.24 1.70
CA GLN A 104 6.85 -4.03 2.48
C GLN A 104 7.34 -4.36 3.89
N THR A 105 6.93 -5.50 4.46
CA THR A 105 7.49 -5.99 5.72
C THR A 105 8.93 -6.46 5.54
N GLN A 106 9.25 -7.15 4.44
CA GLN A 106 10.63 -7.48 4.07
C GLN A 106 11.50 -6.22 3.97
N PHE A 107 11.00 -5.19 3.29
CA PHE A 107 11.71 -3.92 3.15
C PHE A 107 11.91 -3.21 4.50
N ALA A 108 10.88 -3.20 5.34
CA ALA A 108 10.97 -2.60 6.67
C ALA A 108 11.97 -3.33 7.56
N GLU A 109 12.02 -4.66 7.50
CA GLU A 109 13.00 -5.46 8.24
C GLU A 109 14.42 -5.21 7.73
N PHE A 110 14.61 -5.12 6.40
CA PHE A 110 15.90 -4.75 5.82
C PHE A 110 16.33 -3.35 6.27
N GLU A 111 15.45 -2.35 6.16
CA GLU A 111 15.72 -0.98 6.59
C GLU A 111 16.09 -0.92 8.07
N HIS A 112 15.33 -1.58 8.94
CA HIS A 112 15.65 -1.64 10.37
C HIS A 112 17.00 -2.30 10.65
N ALA A 113 17.31 -3.40 9.97
CA ALA A 113 18.54 -4.13 10.15
C ALA A 113 19.78 -3.31 9.73
N ILE A 114 19.71 -2.56 8.63
CA ILE A 114 20.83 -1.71 8.20
C ILE A 114 21.04 -0.52 9.13
N HIS A 115 19.96 0.13 9.60
CA HIS A 115 20.07 1.20 10.59
C HIS A 115 20.65 0.71 11.91
N LYS A 116 20.23 -0.47 12.37
CA LYS A 116 20.80 -1.10 13.58
C LYS A 116 22.27 -1.41 13.41
N ALA A 117 22.67 -2.02 12.29
CA ALA A 117 24.05 -2.35 11.99
C ALA A 117 24.97 -1.09 12.01
N ASP A 118 24.49 0.01 11.40
CA ASP A 118 25.20 1.30 11.40
C ASP A 118 25.36 1.86 12.82
N GLN A 119 24.31 1.84 13.64
CA GLN A 119 24.36 2.26 15.04
C GLN A 119 25.33 1.43 15.88
N GLU A 120 25.51 0.15 15.55
CA GLU A 120 26.44 -0.77 16.20
C GLU A 120 27.87 -0.65 15.64
N GLY A 121 28.11 0.24 14.67
CA GLY A 121 29.42 0.48 14.07
C GLY A 121 29.81 -0.50 12.96
N THR A 122 28.87 -1.29 12.46
CA THR A 122 29.11 -2.19 11.32
C THR A 122 29.21 -1.37 10.03
N VAL A 123 30.23 -1.63 9.22
CA VAL A 123 30.38 -0.97 7.92
C VAL A 123 29.39 -1.57 6.92
N LEU A 124 28.49 -0.75 6.39
CA LEU A 124 27.51 -1.14 5.39
C LEU A 124 28.16 -1.29 4.01
N THR A 125 28.82 -2.43 3.79
CA THR A 125 29.39 -2.77 2.48
C THR A 125 28.31 -3.33 1.55
N SER A 126 28.53 -3.29 0.24
CA SER A 126 27.62 -3.92 -0.73
C SER A 126 27.45 -5.42 -0.48
N GLU A 127 28.50 -6.10 -0.05
CA GLU A 127 28.45 -7.52 0.30
C GLU A 127 27.52 -7.78 1.49
N PHE A 128 27.64 -6.98 2.56
CA PHE A 128 26.77 -7.07 3.73
C PHE A 128 25.30 -6.84 3.33
N LEU A 129 25.03 -5.79 2.57
CA LEU A 129 23.67 -5.43 2.13
C LEU A 129 23.06 -6.50 1.21
N ASN A 130 23.85 -7.04 0.27
CA ASN A 130 23.40 -8.09 -0.64
C ASN A 130 23.06 -9.38 0.11
N ASN A 131 23.89 -9.81 1.05
CA ASN A 131 23.64 -11.02 1.83
C ASN A 131 22.41 -10.86 2.72
N LEU A 132 22.30 -9.77 3.45
CA LEU A 132 21.13 -9.46 4.27
C LEU A 132 19.83 -9.46 3.44
N TYR A 133 19.85 -8.82 2.27
CA TYR A 133 18.67 -8.77 1.42
C TYR A 133 18.28 -10.15 0.86
N ALA A 134 19.27 -10.96 0.46
CA ALA A 134 19.04 -12.33 -0.01
C ALA A 134 18.44 -13.22 1.10
N GLU A 135 18.97 -13.14 2.33
CA GLU A 135 18.45 -13.88 3.48
C GLU A 135 16.97 -13.50 3.78
N LEU A 136 16.65 -12.22 3.73
CA LEU A 136 15.27 -11.76 3.91
C LEU A 136 14.37 -12.22 2.76
N ASN A 137 14.86 -12.20 1.52
CA ASN A 137 14.09 -12.70 0.39
C ASN A 137 13.78 -14.20 0.54
N GLU A 138 14.73 -15.01 0.96
CA GLU A 138 14.52 -16.42 1.25
C GLU A 138 13.50 -16.62 2.39
N LYS A 139 13.62 -15.84 3.47
CA LYS A 139 12.68 -15.86 4.60
C LYS A 139 11.24 -15.59 4.17
N TYR A 140 11.01 -14.60 3.30
CA TYR A 140 9.66 -14.16 2.93
C TYR A 140 9.06 -14.94 1.74
N TYR A 141 9.89 -15.46 0.82
CA TYR A 141 9.42 -16.08 -0.41
C TYR A 141 9.87 -17.53 -0.60
N GLY A 142 10.73 -18.03 0.26
CA GLY A 142 11.23 -19.41 0.16
C GLY A 142 12.16 -19.66 -1.05
N LEU A 143 12.66 -18.60 -1.68
CA LEU A 143 13.57 -18.66 -2.82
C LEU A 143 15.00 -18.33 -2.35
N SER A 144 15.90 -19.30 -2.45
CA SER A 144 17.29 -19.11 -2.07
C SER A 144 18.05 -18.18 -3.02
N LYS A 145 19.23 -17.75 -2.61
CA LYS A 145 20.14 -16.96 -3.46
C LYS A 145 20.58 -17.73 -4.71
N GLU A 146 20.65 -19.05 -4.64
CA GLU A 146 20.97 -19.93 -5.76
C GLU A 146 19.85 -19.98 -6.79
N ASP A 147 18.58 -19.96 -6.34
CA ASP A 147 17.40 -19.95 -7.21
C ASP A 147 17.20 -18.62 -7.93
N ASN A 148 17.56 -17.52 -7.24
CA ASN A 148 17.41 -16.16 -7.79
C ASN A 148 18.61 -15.28 -7.41
N PRO A 149 19.77 -15.46 -8.06
CA PRO A 149 21.02 -14.81 -7.66
C PRO A 149 21.01 -13.28 -7.81
N GLU A 150 20.13 -12.74 -8.65
CA GLU A 150 20.07 -11.30 -8.87
C GLU A 150 19.23 -10.55 -7.83
N ILE A 151 18.36 -11.26 -7.11
CA ILE A 151 17.49 -10.63 -6.11
C ILE A 151 18.26 -9.90 -5.01
N GLN A 152 19.47 -10.37 -4.69
CA GLN A 152 20.36 -9.76 -3.69
C GLN A 152 20.69 -8.28 -3.97
N TYR A 153 20.53 -7.82 -5.20
CA TYR A 153 20.83 -6.45 -5.62
C TYR A 153 19.60 -5.53 -5.63
N GLU A 154 18.40 -6.08 -5.41
CA GLU A 154 17.16 -5.33 -5.55
C GLU A 154 17.09 -4.11 -4.63
N TRP A 155 17.64 -4.17 -3.42
CA TRP A 155 17.66 -3.05 -2.48
C TRP A 155 18.23 -1.77 -3.07
N ALA A 156 19.20 -1.87 -3.99
CA ALA A 156 19.90 -0.73 -4.58
C ALA A 156 19.01 0.14 -5.48
N ARG A 157 17.87 -0.39 -5.96
CA ARG A 157 16.91 0.35 -6.81
C ARG A 157 15.70 0.90 -6.04
N ILE A 158 15.61 0.65 -4.73
CA ILE A 158 14.45 1.04 -3.92
C ILE A 158 14.70 2.43 -3.29
N PRO A 159 14.15 3.52 -3.85
CA PRO A 159 14.41 4.87 -3.34
C PRO A 159 13.79 5.11 -1.96
N HIS A 160 12.79 4.32 -1.57
CA HIS A 160 12.08 4.45 -0.31
C HIS A 160 12.97 4.26 0.93
N PHE A 161 14.08 3.52 0.81
CA PHE A 161 15.06 3.38 1.92
C PHE A 161 15.74 4.70 2.30
N TYR A 162 15.65 5.74 1.46
CA TYR A 162 16.12 7.10 1.78
C TYR A 162 15.06 7.96 2.48
N TYR A 163 13.85 7.43 2.72
CA TYR A 163 12.73 8.17 3.34
C TYR A 163 12.55 7.88 4.83
N ASN A 164 13.57 7.33 5.49
CA ASN A 164 13.65 7.12 6.93
C ASN A 164 12.41 6.45 7.56
N TYR A 165 12.39 5.13 7.55
CA TYR A 165 11.29 4.31 8.08
C TYR A 165 9.92 4.60 7.44
N TYR A 166 9.90 4.76 6.13
CA TYR A 166 8.68 5.02 5.39
C TYR A 166 7.89 3.73 5.07
N VAL A 167 8.57 2.65 4.68
CA VAL A 167 7.94 1.50 4.00
C VAL A 167 7.04 0.64 4.89
N PHE A 168 7.25 0.62 6.22
CA PHE A 168 6.40 -0.16 7.14
C PHE A 168 4.94 0.32 7.12
N GLN A 169 4.69 1.56 6.74
CA GLN A 169 3.38 2.18 6.69
C GLN A 169 2.44 1.47 5.71
N TYR A 170 2.97 0.87 4.65
CA TYR A 170 2.17 0.12 3.69
C TYR A 170 1.56 -1.16 4.30
N SER A 171 2.37 -1.98 4.99
CA SER A 171 1.88 -3.21 5.60
C SER A 171 0.93 -2.96 6.77
N THR A 172 1.24 -1.99 7.62
CA THR A 172 0.36 -1.61 8.74
C THR A 172 -0.91 -0.94 8.25
N GLY A 173 -0.83 -0.09 7.23
CA GLY A 173 -1.98 0.54 6.58
C GLY A 173 -2.91 -0.49 5.95
N PHE A 174 -2.36 -1.48 5.24
CA PHE A 174 -3.15 -2.58 4.66
C PHE A 174 -3.89 -3.38 5.73
N ALA A 175 -3.23 -3.73 6.83
CA ALA A 175 -3.87 -4.46 7.93
C ALA A 175 -5.02 -3.66 8.57
N ALA A 176 -4.82 -2.36 8.81
CA ALA A 176 -5.86 -1.48 9.32
C ALA A 176 -7.02 -1.34 8.33
N ALA A 177 -6.74 -1.13 7.05
CA ALA A 177 -7.74 -1.01 6.00
C ALA A 177 -8.60 -2.27 5.85
N SER A 178 -7.99 -3.45 5.91
CA SER A 178 -8.72 -4.73 5.85
C SER A 178 -9.68 -4.88 7.04
N ALA A 179 -9.23 -4.53 8.26
CA ALA A 179 -10.08 -4.57 9.46
C ALA A 179 -11.22 -3.54 9.41
N LEU A 180 -10.99 -2.37 8.81
CA LEU A 180 -12.01 -1.34 8.64
C LEU A 180 -13.03 -1.75 7.56
N ALA A 181 -12.58 -2.27 6.42
CA ALA A 181 -13.46 -2.75 5.36
C ALA A 181 -14.40 -3.84 5.87
N GLU A 182 -13.90 -4.82 6.64
CA GLU A 182 -14.70 -5.86 7.27
C GLU A 182 -15.84 -5.26 8.14
N LYS A 183 -15.52 -4.25 8.96
CA LYS A 183 -16.52 -3.56 9.79
C LYS A 183 -17.52 -2.75 8.95
N ILE A 184 -17.09 -2.13 7.87
CA ILE A 184 -17.95 -1.33 7.00
C ILE A 184 -18.93 -2.23 6.25
N VAL A 185 -18.47 -3.35 5.70
CA VAL A 185 -19.30 -4.25 4.90
C VAL A 185 -20.22 -5.09 5.78
N HIS A 186 -19.66 -5.75 6.79
CA HIS A 186 -20.37 -6.75 7.61
C HIS A 186 -20.81 -6.26 8.98
N GLY A 187 -20.35 -5.09 9.41
CA GLY A 187 -20.67 -4.48 10.71
C GLY A 187 -22.01 -3.73 10.75
N THR A 188 -22.17 -2.95 11.81
CA THR A 188 -23.36 -2.15 12.09
C THR A 188 -23.32 -0.77 11.43
N GLN A 189 -24.45 -0.03 11.48
CA GLN A 189 -24.47 1.37 11.07
C GLN A 189 -23.53 2.22 11.93
N GLU A 190 -23.44 1.92 13.25
CA GLU A 190 -22.51 2.60 14.15
C GLU A 190 -21.04 2.41 13.74
N ASP A 191 -20.67 1.23 13.22
CA ASP A 191 -19.30 0.99 12.71
C ASP A 191 -18.99 1.84 11.47
N ARG A 192 -19.97 2.03 10.59
CA ARG A 192 -19.87 2.90 9.40
C ARG A 192 -19.76 4.37 9.77
N ASP A 193 -20.60 4.81 10.71
CA ASP A 193 -20.59 6.19 11.20
C ASP A 193 -19.23 6.53 11.82
N LYS A 194 -18.67 5.63 12.65
CA LYS A 194 -17.32 5.79 13.24
C LYS A 194 -16.18 5.82 12.23
N TYR A 195 -16.39 5.29 11.05
CA TYR A 195 -15.38 5.36 9.98
C TYR A 195 -15.40 6.71 9.27
N ILE A 196 -16.58 7.34 9.18
CA ILE A 196 -16.76 8.66 8.52
C ILE A 196 -16.39 9.81 9.46
N ASP A 197 -16.67 9.69 10.77
CA ASP A 197 -16.36 10.69 11.81
C ASP A 197 -14.84 10.82 12.08
#